data_1453bb5bfc3b4a017cf1803aba05b6cf
#
_entry.id   1453bb5bfc3b4a017cf1803aba05b6cf
#
_cell.length_a   1.000
_cell.length_b   1.000
_cell.length_c   1.000
_cell.angle_alpha   90.00
_cell.angle_beta   90.00
_cell.angle_gamma   90.00
#
_symmetry.space_group_name_H-M   'P 1'
#
loop_
_entity.id
_entity.type
_entity.pdbx_description
1 polymer ?
#
loop_
_entity_poly.entity_id
_entity_poly.type
_entity_poly.pdbx_seq_one_letter_code
_entity_poly.pdbx_strand_id
1 'polypeptide(L)'
;MIKVTFLGTNGWYDTKTGNTICTLLETENYFIVLDAGNGIYKLDKYVKNSTKPIYLFLSHFHLDHIEGFHILNKFNFSQGIQIYGQTGTKKIL
;
A
#
# COMPACT_ATOMS: atom_id res chain seq x y z
N MET A 1 -16.95 -11.18 3.67
CA MET A 1 -16.82 -9.95 4.48
C MET A 1 -15.58 -9.18 4.04
N ILE A 2 -15.68 -7.87 3.97
CA ILE A 2 -14.54 -7.01 3.64
C ILE A 2 -14.10 -6.29 4.92
N LYS A 3 -12.82 -6.39 5.23
CA LYS A 3 -12.24 -5.67 6.37
C LYS A 3 -11.41 -4.51 5.84
N VAL A 4 -11.65 -3.30 6.36
CA VAL A 4 -10.92 -2.08 5.98
C VAL A 4 -9.99 -1.70 7.12
N THR A 5 -8.71 -1.48 6.82
CA THR A 5 -7.73 -1.02 7.79
C THR A 5 -6.99 0.19 7.22
N PHE A 6 -7.01 1.30 7.96
CA PHE A 6 -6.27 2.50 7.56
C PHE A 6 -4.85 2.42 8.10
N LEU A 7 -3.89 2.20 7.20
CA LEU A 7 -2.47 2.13 7.57
C LEU A 7 -1.87 3.52 7.70
N GLY A 8 -2.41 4.48 6.98
CA GLY A 8 -2.03 5.88 7.07
C GLY A 8 -3.14 6.75 6.52
N THR A 9 -3.40 7.88 7.16
CA THR A 9 -4.47 8.81 6.77
C THR A 9 -4.00 10.23 6.57
N ASN A 10 -2.70 10.52 6.82
CA ASN A 10 -2.16 11.87 6.66
C ASN A 10 -1.95 12.21 5.19
N GLY A 11 -2.26 13.45 4.83
CA GLY A 11 -1.79 14.04 3.59
C GLY A 11 -0.42 14.67 3.81
N TRP A 12 0.38 14.82 2.75
CA TRP A 12 1.66 15.51 2.68
C TRP A 12 2.83 14.81 3.39
N TYR A 13 2.76 14.58 4.70
CA TYR A 13 3.90 14.06 5.46
C TYR A 13 3.45 13.34 6.72
N ASP A 14 4.35 12.53 7.27
CA ASP A 14 4.11 11.81 8.51
C ASP A 14 4.18 12.76 9.71
N THR A 15 3.44 12.40 10.75
CA THR A 15 3.49 13.10 12.03
C THR A 15 3.77 12.07 13.14
N LYS A 16 3.88 12.52 14.38
CA LYS A 16 4.10 11.62 15.52
C LYS A 16 2.96 10.61 15.69
N THR A 17 1.76 10.97 15.26
CA THR A 17 0.57 10.15 15.48
C THR A 17 0.00 9.54 14.21
N GLY A 18 0.59 9.79 13.03
CA GLY A 18 0.05 9.29 11.78
C GLY A 18 1.07 9.24 10.66
N ASN A 19 0.77 8.41 9.67
CA ASN A 19 1.57 8.20 8.48
C ASN A 19 0.81 8.64 7.24
N THR A 20 1.53 8.88 6.15
CA THR A 20 0.91 9.25 4.89
C THR A 20 0.09 8.11 4.31
N ILE A 21 -0.79 8.45 3.39
CA ILE A 21 -1.98 7.68 3.06
C ILE A 21 -1.71 6.28 2.52
N CYS A 22 -2.35 5.30 3.13
CA CYS A 22 -2.35 3.91 2.67
C CYS A 22 -3.53 3.20 3.33
N THR A 23 -4.36 2.53 2.55
CA THR A 23 -5.52 1.81 3.06
C THR A 23 -5.50 0.37 2.60
N LEU A 24 -5.74 -0.56 3.52
CA LEU A 24 -5.79 -1.99 3.24
C LEU A 24 -7.24 -2.47 3.27
N LEU A 25 -7.65 -3.13 2.18
CA LEU A 25 -8.92 -3.86 2.11
C LEU A 25 -8.61 -5.35 2.07
N GLU A 26 -9.16 -6.11 3.00
CA GLU A 26 -8.98 -7.55 3.04
C GLU A 26 -10.28 -8.26 2.71
N THR A 27 -10.23 -9.13 1.68
CA THR A 27 -11.35 -10.01 1.32
C THR A 27 -10.97 -11.45 1.63
N GLU A 28 -11.90 -12.38 1.38
CA GLU A 28 -11.60 -13.81 1.56
C GLU A 28 -10.51 -14.29 0.62
N ASN A 29 -10.39 -13.69 -0.56
CA ASN A 29 -9.54 -14.19 -1.63
C ASN A 29 -8.31 -13.34 -1.94
N TYR A 30 -8.27 -12.08 -1.52
CA TYR A 30 -7.16 -11.20 -1.85
C TYR A 30 -7.06 -9.98 -0.94
N PHE A 31 -5.91 -9.30 -1.04
CA PHE A 31 -5.69 -8.01 -0.39
C PHE A 31 -5.67 -6.91 -1.46
N ILE A 32 -6.33 -5.80 -1.18
CA ILE A 32 -6.27 -4.60 -2.01
C ILE A 32 -5.67 -3.48 -1.17
N VAL A 33 -4.61 -2.84 -1.71
CA VAL A 33 -3.96 -1.72 -1.05
C VAL A 33 -4.22 -0.47 -1.90
N LEU A 34 -4.75 0.57 -1.29
CA LEU A 34 -5.05 1.83 -1.95
C LEU A 34 -4.02 2.87 -1.56
N ASP A 35 -3.22 3.28 -2.52
CA ASP A 35 -2.10 4.20 -2.40
C ASP A 35 -0.95 3.65 -1.54
N ALA A 36 0.24 4.21 -1.73
CA ALA A 36 1.46 3.72 -1.12
C ALA A 36 2.24 4.84 -0.44
N GLY A 37 1.58 5.56 0.46
CA GLY A 37 2.26 6.48 1.36
C GLY A 37 3.06 5.68 2.40
N ASN A 38 3.74 6.36 3.30
CA ASN A 38 4.61 5.71 4.28
C ASN A 38 3.86 4.75 5.20
N GLY A 39 2.54 4.92 5.36
CA GLY A 39 1.73 3.97 6.13
C GLY A 39 1.86 2.53 5.66
N ILE A 40 2.35 2.31 4.43
CA ILE A 40 2.50 0.96 3.88
C ILE A 40 3.48 0.08 4.68
N TYR A 41 4.35 0.68 5.50
CA TYR A 41 5.27 -0.12 6.32
C TYR A 41 4.52 -1.06 7.28
N LYS A 42 3.27 -0.75 7.56
CA LYS A 42 2.44 -1.56 8.45
C LYS A 42 1.82 -2.77 7.73
N LEU A 43 1.93 -2.81 6.40
CA LEU A 43 1.29 -3.86 5.60
C LEU A 43 1.77 -5.26 5.96
N ASP A 44 3.06 -5.42 6.20
CA ASP A 44 3.67 -6.72 6.49
C ASP A 44 2.96 -7.46 7.63
N LYS A 45 2.60 -6.73 8.66
CA LYS A 45 1.93 -7.28 9.85
C LYS A 45 0.59 -7.95 9.50
N TYR A 46 -0.08 -7.47 8.46
CA TYR A 46 -1.41 -8.00 8.08
C TYR A 46 -1.33 -9.11 7.04
N VAL A 47 -0.28 -9.16 6.22
CA VAL A 47 -0.22 -10.08 5.08
C VAL A 47 0.84 -11.16 5.19
N LYS A 48 1.76 -11.08 6.15
CA LYS A 48 2.96 -11.95 6.20
C LYS A 48 2.66 -13.45 6.33
N ASN A 49 1.53 -13.82 6.92
CA ASN A 49 1.16 -15.22 7.11
C ASN A 49 0.12 -15.69 6.08
N SER A 50 -0.02 -14.96 4.98
CA SER A 50 -1.01 -15.27 3.95
C SER A 50 -0.35 -15.43 2.60
N THR A 51 -0.96 -16.25 1.74
CA THR A 51 -0.54 -16.40 0.33
C THR A 51 -1.54 -15.73 -0.62
N LYS A 52 -2.55 -15.04 -0.10
CA LYS A 52 -3.53 -14.33 -0.93
C LYS A 52 -2.84 -13.28 -1.80
N PRO A 53 -3.25 -13.10 -3.06
CA PRO A 53 -2.67 -12.06 -3.92
C PRO A 53 -2.82 -10.67 -3.31
N ILE A 54 -1.84 -9.81 -3.57
CA ILE A 54 -1.84 -8.41 -3.11
C ILE A 54 -1.89 -7.51 -4.34
N TYR A 55 -2.89 -6.66 -4.41
CA TYR A 55 -3.07 -5.69 -5.50
C TYR A 55 -2.96 -4.28 -4.94
N LEU A 56 -2.03 -3.50 -5.48
CA LEU A 56 -1.82 -2.11 -5.08
C LEU A 56 -2.34 -1.19 -6.18
N PHE A 57 -3.26 -0.29 -5.83
CA PHE A 57 -3.81 0.69 -6.76
C PHE A 57 -3.39 2.10 -6.35
N LEU A 58 -2.83 2.86 -7.29
CA LEU A 58 -2.38 4.22 -7.07
C LEU A 58 -3.39 5.19 -7.66
N SER A 59 -3.92 6.09 -6.83
CA SER A 59 -4.90 7.08 -7.29
C SER A 59 -4.24 8.21 -8.08
N HIS A 60 -3.06 8.66 -7.66
CA HIS A 60 -2.30 9.71 -8.35
C HIS A 60 -0.85 9.70 -7.83
N PHE A 61 0.01 10.56 -8.43
CA PHE A 61 1.44 10.54 -8.17
C PHE A 61 1.95 11.62 -7.20
N HIS A 62 1.10 12.17 -6.37
CA HIS A 62 1.57 13.04 -5.31
C HIS A 62 2.45 12.24 -4.35
N LEU A 63 3.49 12.86 -3.81
CA LEU A 63 4.48 12.17 -3.00
C LEU A 63 3.87 11.41 -1.81
N ASP A 64 2.90 12.00 -1.14
CA ASP A 64 2.24 11.38 0.01
C ASP A 64 1.49 10.10 -0.33
N HIS A 65 1.23 9.84 -1.63
CA HIS A 65 0.57 8.62 -2.09
C HIS A 65 1.54 7.56 -2.62
N ILE A 66 2.81 7.91 -2.84
CA ILE A 66 3.78 6.97 -3.43
C ILE A 66 5.09 6.88 -2.63
N GLU A 67 5.30 7.71 -1.63
CA GLU A 67 6.58 7.76 -0.92
C GLU A 67 6.93 6.46 -0.20
N GLY A 68 5.94 5.62 0.06
CA GLY A 68 6.14 4.31 0.69
C GLY A 68 6.78 3.28 -0.22
N PHE A 69 6.95 3.54 -1.52
CA PHE A 69 7.57 2.57 -2.43
C PHE A 69 8.95 2.13 -1.98
N HIS A 70 9.74 3.03 -1.39
CA HIS A 70 11.07 2.67 -0.91
C HIS A 70 11.03 1.64 0.22
N ILE A 71 9.91 1.57 0.92
CA ILE A 71 9.72 0.62 2.03
C ILE A 71 9.41 -0.77 1.48
N LEU A 72 8.74 -0.87 0.33
CA LEU A 72 8.36 -2.15 -0.27
C LEU A 72 9.56 -3.05 -0.55
N ASN A 73 10.73 -2.47 -0.80
CA ASN A 73 11.95 -3.23 -1.05
C ASN A 73 12.40 -4.05 0.16
N LYS A 74 11.92 -3.72 1.34
CA LYS A 74 12.24 -4.43 2.58
C LYS A 74 11.30 -5.60 2.84
N PHE A 75 10.18 -5.66 2.12
CA PHE A 75 9.21 -6.73 2.27
C PHE A 75 9.54 -7.88 1.33
N ASN A 76 9.32 -9.10 1.82
CA ASN A 76 9.52 -10.29 1.02
C ASN A 76 8.26 -11.14 1.09
N PHE A 77 7.28 -10.76 0.25
CA PHE A 77 6.02 -11.49 0.17
C PHE A 77 6.14 -12.57 -0.90
N SER A 78 5.87 -13.83 -0.53
CA SER A 78 5.94 -14.94 -1.49
C SER A 78 4.98 -14.78 -2.66
N GLN A 79 3.84 -14.13 -2.44
CA GLN A 79 2.84 -13.87 -3.48
C GLN A 79 3.17 -12.68 -4.37
N GLY A 80 4.15 -11.84 -3.98
CA GLY A 80 4.47 -10.60 -4.69
C GLY A 80 3.39 -9.55 -4.54
N ILE A 81 3.59 -8.40 -5.19
CA ILE A 81 2.62 -7.31 -5.22
C ILE A 81 2.41 -6.89 -6.67
N GLN A 82 1.16 -6.88 -7.15
CA GLN A 82 0.81 -6.36 -8.47
C GLN A 82 0.37 -4.90 -8.33
N ILE A 83 1.01 -4.01 -9.11
CA ILE A 83 0.80 -2.56 -8.98
C ILE A 83 0.04 -2.04 -10.19
N TYR A 84 -1.04 -1.32 -9.94
CA TYR A 84 -1.89 -0.70 -10.96
C TYR A 84 -1.96 0.81 -10.72
N GLY A 85 -1.92 1.59 -11.78
CA GLY A 85 -2.00 3.04 -11.69
C GLY A 85 -2.51 3.65 -12.98
N GLN A 86 -2.37 4.97 -13.07
CA GLN A 86 -2.77 5.70 -14.27
C GLN A 86 -1.85 5.35 -15.45
N THR A 87 -2.32 5.64 -16.67
CA THR A 87 -1.49 5.54 -17.87
C THR A 87 -0.19 6.33 -17.65
N GLY A 88 0.93 5.68 -17.90
CA GLY A 88 2.25 6.31 -17.71
C GLY A 88 2.92 5.97 -16.38
N THR A 89 2.25 5.23 -15.51
CA THR A 89 2.80 4.83 -14.19
C THR A 89 4.18 4.18 -14.34
N LYS A 90 4.35 3.28 -15.30
CA LYS A 90 5.63 2.59 -15.51
C LYS A 90 6.77 3.54 -15.89
N LYS A 91 6.46 4.68 -16.52
CA LYS A 91 7.48 5.65 -16.90
C LYS A 91 7.94 6.49 -15.73
N ILE A 92 7.11 6.63 -14.72
CA ILE A 92 7.39 7.46 -13.54
C ILE A 92 8.09 6.63 -12.46
N LEU A 93 7.65 5.40 -12.31
CA LEU A 93 8.18 4.48 -11.32
C LEU A 93 9.26 3.58 -11.88
#